data_f970f6e4169adae02d79a74e872f707a
#
_entry.id   f970f6e4169adae02d79a74e872f707a
#
_cell.length_a   1.000
_cell.length_b   1.000
_cell.length_c   1.000
_cell.angle_alpha   90.00
_cell.angle_beta   90.00
_cell.angle_gamma   90.00
#
_symmetry.space_group_name_H-M   'P 1'
#
loop_
_entity.id
_entity.type
_entity.pdbx_description
1 polymer ?
#
loop_
_entity_poly.entity_id
_entity_poly.type
_entity_poly.pdbx_seq_one_letter_code
_entity_poly.pdbx_strand_id
1 'polypeptide(L)'
;PLNSTLPLDRDAFPVHVETTTFRRTNAPFAPRPIARRPASEKMTMNVVVVESPAKAKTINKYLGPGYTVLASFGHVRDLPAKDGSVRPDEDFEMSWEVDSASAKRIKDIADAVKSSDGLILATDPDREGEAISWHVLDVLKKKKVLGDKPVQRVVFNAITKSAVLDAMRNPRDIDIALVDAYLARRALDYLVGFNLSPVLWRKLPGARSAGRVQSVSLRLVCDRESEIERFVSEEY
;
A
#
# COMPACT_ATOMS: atom_id res chain seq x y z
N PRO A 1 -11.61 -13.79 50.53
CA PRO A 1 -10.73 -13.03 51.36
C PRO A 1 -9.38 -13.77 51.49
N LEU A 2 -8.41 -13.38 50.70
CA LEU A 2 -7.00 -13.70 50.94
C LEU A 2 -6.16 -12.55 50.44
N ASN A 3 -5.82 -11.68 51.37
CA ASN A 3 -4.74 -10.70 51.30
C ASN A 3 -3.41 -11.44 51.19
N SER A 4 -2.55 -11.05 50.27
CA SER A 4 -1.11 -11.25 50.39
C SER A 4 -0.38 -10.07 49.74
N THR A 5 -0.07 -9.12 50.60
CA THR A 5 0.93 -8.07 50.41
C THR A 5 2.32 -8.69 50.41
N LEU A 6 3.08 -8.46 49.33
CA LEU A 6 4.53 -8.66 49.28
C LEU A 6 5.23 -7.33 49.54
N PRO A 7 6.30 -7.30 50.36
CA PRO A 7 7.02 -6.08 50.70
C PRO A 7 7.97 -5.67 49.58
N LEU A 8 8.00 -4.35 49.30
CA LEU A 8 8.99 -3.66 48.48
C LEU A 8 10.33 -3.61 49.23
N ASP A 9 11.32 -4.27 48.70
CA ASP A 9 12.72 -4.13 49.13
C ASP A 9 13.28 -2.82 48.60
N ARG A 10 13.62 -1.93 49.54
CA ARG A 10 14.25 -0.62 49.28
C ARG A 10 15.67 -0.68 49.79
N ASP A 11 16.58 -1.30 49.08
CA ASP A 11 18.01 -1.06 49.31
C ASP A 11 18.81 -1.86 48.29
N ALA A 12 19.38 -1.18 47.32
CA ALA A 12 20.64 -1.47 46.69
C ALA A 12 20.76 -0.90 45.27
N PHE A 13 21.26 0.34 45.16
CA PHE A 13 22.21 0.70 44.08
C PHE A 13 22.94 1.99 44.50
N PRO A 14 24.23 1.95 44.83
CA PRO A 14 25.03 3.17 45.02
C PRO A 14 25.33 3.82 43.68
N VAL A 15 24.85 5.04 43.50
CA VAL A 15 25.21 5.90 42.36
C VAL A 15 26.59 6.53 42.68
N HIS A 16 27.63 6.05 42.02
CA HIS A 16 28.91 6.72 42.00
C HIS A 16 28.79 7.93 41.02
N VAL A 17 28.79 9.14 41.60
CA VAL A 17 28.93 10.39 40.82
C VAL A 17 30.41 10.71 40.73
N GLU A 18 31.03 10.44 39.58
CA GLU A 18 32.37 10.99 39.26
C GLU A 18 32.24 12.45 38.83
N THR A 19 32.74 13.32 39.67
CA THR A 19 32.83 14.75 39.39
C THR A 19 34.04 15.00 38.48
N THR A 20 33.84 15.02 37.16
CA THR A 20 34.87 15.38 36.20
C THR A 20 34.98 16.93 36.13
N THR A 21 36.03 17.47 36.72
CA THR A 21 36.39 18.90 36.67
C THR A 21 36.86 19.27 35.27
N PHE A 22 36.04 19.98 34.52
CA PHE A 22 36.38 20.51 33.18
C PHE A 22 37.31 21.74 33.34
N ARG A 23 38.61 21.58 33.08
CA ARG A 23 39.56 22.72 32.90
C ARG A 23 39.27 23.38 31.55
N ARG A 24 38.75 24.60 31.56
CA ARG A 24 38.67 25.45 30.36
C ARG A 24 40.08 25.87 29.94
N THR A 25 40.58 25.31 28.84
CA THR A 25 41.73 25.86 28.11
C THR A 25 41.21 26.83 27.07
N ASN A 26 41.53 28.12 27.24
CA ASN A 26 41.33 29.18 26.24
C ASN A 26 42.37 28.99 25.13
N ALA A 27 42.09 28.20 24.11
CA ALA A 27 42.80 28.20 22.86
C ALA A 27 42.06 29.07 21.85
N PRO A 28 42.76 29.93 21.06
CA PRO A 28 42.13 30.79 20.07
C PRO A 28 41.49 29.92 18.98
N PHE A 29 40.24 30.22 18.68
CA PHE A 29 39.44 29.56 17.63
C PHE A 29 40.03 29.89 16.26
N ALA A 30 40.80 28.98 15.69
CA ALA A 30 41.20 29.05 14.29
C ALA A 30 40.01 28.65 13.40
N PRO A 31 39.64 29.46 12.38
CA PRO A 31 38.54 29.07 11.48
C PRO A 31 38.92 27.79 10.74
N ARG A 32 38.09 26.74 10.92
CA ARG A 32 38.22 25.49 10.14
C ARG A 32 38.04 25.81 8.66
N PRO A 33 38.91 25.31 7.77
CA PRO A 33 38.72 25.47 6.34
C PRO A 33 37.37 24.83 5.96
N ILE A 34 36.53 25.59 5.26
CA ILE A 34 35.28 25.11 4.68
C ILE A 34 35.67 23.97 3.73
N ALA A 35 35.38 22.73 4.14
CA ALA A 35 35.58 21.58 3.28
C ALA A 35 34.83 21.85 1.97
N ARG A 36 35.56 21.92 0.85
CA ARG A 36 34.95 21.98 -0.49
C ARG A 36 34.02 20.77 -0.62
N ARG A 37 32.74 21.05 -0.87
CA ARG A 37 31.77 20.02 -1.27
C ARG A 37 32.40 19.16 -2.36
N PRO A 38 32.40 17.82 -2.22
CA PRO A 38 32.87 16.98 -3.31
C PRO A 38 31.99 17.28 -4.53
N ALA A 39 32.66 17.42 -5.67
CA ALA A 39 32.06 17.65 -6.97
C ALA A 39 31.15 16.46 -7.31
N SER A 40 29.93 16.76 -7.80
CA SER A 40 28.94 15.84 -8.35
C SER A 40 28.50 14.69 -7.43
N GLU A 41 27.66 14.99 -6.44
CA GLU A 41 26.64 14.00 -6.06
C GLU A 41 25.79 13.76 -7.31
N LYS A 42 25.96 12.57 -7.90
CA LYS A 42 25.09 12.08 -8.97
C LYS A 42 23.66 12.16 -8.42
N MET A 43 22.85 13.03 -8.99
CA MET A 43 21.46 13.18 -8.56
C MET A 43 20.77 11.82 -8.73
N THR A 44 20.48 11.14 -7.63
CA THR A 44 19.77 9.87 -7.67
C THR A 44 18.36 10.13 -8.17
N MET A 45 17.97 9.41 -9.22
CA MET A 45 16.62 9.49 -9.81
C MET A 45 15.82 8.27 -9.36
N ASN A 46 14.84 8.46 -8.49
CA ASN A 46 13.95 7.41 -8.04
C ASN A 46 12.58 7.48 -8.72
N VAL A 47 12.04 6.33 -9.10
CA VAL A 47 10.66 6.23 -9.58
C VAL A 47 9.73 5.96 -8.42
N VAL A 48 8.69 6.78 -8.28
CA VAL A 48 7.62 6.62 -7.29
C VAL A 48 6.35 6.21 -8.00
N VAL A 49 5.74 5.09 -7.61
CA VAL A 49 4.48 4.62 -8.17
C VAL A 49 3.36 4.83 -7.15
N VAL A 50 2.30 5.50 -7.60
CA VAL A 50 1.05 5.73 -6.86
C VAL A 50 -0.14 5.18 -7.64
N GLU A 51 -1.31 5.05 -7.02
CA GLU A 51 -2.49 4.48 -7.69
C GLU A 51 -3.22 5.46 -8.62
N SER A 52 -3.14 6.79 -8.38
CA SER A 52 -3.93 7.75 -9.15
C SER A 52 -3.12 8.92 -9.73
N PRO A 53 -3.51 9.45 -10.91
CA PRO A 53 -2.85 10.60 -11.54
C PRO A 53 -2.91 11.87 -10.68
N ALA A 54 -3.99 12.07 -9.94
CA ALA A 54 -4.16 13.22 -9.05
C ALA A 54 -3.11 13.21 -7.93
N LYS A 55 -2.90 12.04 -7.29
CA LYS A 55 -1.83 11.83 -6.31
C LYS A 55 -0.46 12.03 -6.94
N ALA A 56 -0.21 11.46 -8.13
CA ALA A 56 1.06 11.61 -8.82
C ALA A 56 1.42 13.08 -9.03
N LYS A 57 0.47 13.90 -9.53
CA LYS A 57 0.67 15.33 -9.75
C LYS A 57 1.00 16.10 -8.47
N THR A 58 0.33 15.76 -7.38
CA THR A 58 0.51 16.44 -6.09
C THR A 58 1.82 16.04 -5.42
N ILE A 59 2.11 14.75 -5.37
CA ILE A 59 3.32 14.20 -4.73
C ILE A 59 4.58 14.63 -5.49
N ASN A 60 4.53 14.66 -6.82
CA ASN A 60 5.66 15.14 -7.63
C ASN A 60 6.07 16.58 -7.30
N LYS A 61 5.10 17.45 -6.98
CA LYS A 61 5.39 18.83 -6.51
C LYS A 61 6.09 18.87 -5.15
N TYR A 62 5.83 17.88 -4.29
CA TYR A 62 6.40 17.83 -2.95
C TYR A 62 7.82 17.25 -2.91
N LEU A 63 8.09 16.25 -3.76
CA LEU A 63 9.35 15.53 -3.77
C LEU A 63 10.47 16.22 -4.56
N GLY A 64 10.13 16.99 -5.60
CA GLY A 64 11.11 17.74 -6.39
C GLY A 64 11.86 16.91 -7.44
N PRO A 65 12.96 17.42 -8.01
CA PRO A 65 13.56 16.92 -9.25
C PRO A 65 14.28 15.56 -9.16
N GLY A 66 14.54 15.05 -7.96
CA GLY A 66 15.14 13.70 -7.75
C GLY A 66 14.17 12.54 -7.89
N TYR A 67 12.90 12.82 -8.21
CA TYR A 67 11.85 11.81 -8.26
C TYR A 67 10.99 11.94 -9.52
N THR A 68 10.65 10.80 -10.11
CA THR A 68 9.65 10.70 -11.17
C THR A 68 8.43 9.97 -10.62
N VAL A 69 7.32 10.68 -10.45
CA VAL A 69 6.10 10.10 -9.88
C VAL A 69 5.15 9.68 -11.00
N LEU A 70 4.82 8.39 -11.04
CA LEU A 70 3.94 7.79 -12.05
C LEU A 70 2.72 7.15 -11.38
N ALA A 71 1.59 7.12 -12.11
CA ALA A 71 0.37 6.49 -11.66
C ALA A 71 0.16 5.12 -12.31
N SER A 72 -0.26 4.12 -11.51
CA SER A 72 -0.71 2.82 -12.02
C SER A 72 -2.14 2.85 -12.55
N PHE A 73 -2.94 3.83 -12.14
CA PHE A 73 -4.39 3.94 -12.41
C PHE A 73 -5.21 2.80 -11.78
N GLY A 74 -4.86 2.40 -10.58
CA GLY A 74 -5.45 1.27 -9.86
C GLY A 74 -4.69 -0.03 -10.14
N HIS A 75 -5.43 -1.14 -10.18
CA HIS A 75 -4.82 -2.44 -10.43
C HIS A 75 -4.23 -2.55 -11.83
N VAL A 76 -3.05 -3.14 -11.92
CA VAL A 76 -2.31 -3.31 -13.18
C VAL A 76 -2.57 -4.66 -13.84
N ARG A 77 -3.18 -5.59 -13.12
CA ARG A 77 -3.63 -6.91 -13.60
C ARG A 77 -4.82 -7.40 -12.81
N ASP A 78 -5.62 -8.27 -13.39
CA ASP A 78 -6.77 -8.88 -12.73
C ASP A 78 -6.90 -10.35 -13.16
N LEU A 79 -7.82 -11.07 -12.50
CA LEU A 79 -8.21 -12.43 -12.90
C LEU A 79 -9.02 -12.37 -14.20
N PRO A 80 -8.69 -13.19 -15.22
CA PRO A 80 -9.51 -13.30 -16.41
C PRO A 80 -10.98 -13.62 -16.08
N ALA A 81 -11.90 -13.03 -16.83
CA ALA A 81 -13.33 -13.25 -16.67
C ALA A 81 -13.78 -14.60 -17.30
N LYS A 82 -13.03 -15.68 -17.03
CA LYS A 82 -13.30 -17.03 -17.48
C LYS A 82 -13.16 -18.01 -16.31
N ASP A 83 -13.90 -19.08 -16.31
CA ASP A 83 -13.80 -20.12 -15.27
C ASP A 83 -12.38 -20.73 -15.21
N GLY A 84 -11.97 -21.17 -14.03
CA GLY A 84 -10.65 -21.78 -13.80
C GLY A 84 -9.49 -20.80 -13.59
N SER A 85 -9.76 -19.49 -13.47
CA SER A 85 -8.70 -18.52 -13.14
C SER A 85 -8.26 -18.59 -11.68
N VAL A 86 -9.07 -19.16 -10.79
CA VAL A 86 -8.70 -19.56 -9.42
C VAL A 86 -8.89 -21.07 -9.33
N ARG A 87 -7.87 -21.79 -8.88
CA ARG A 87 -7.84 -23.25 -8.80
C ARG A 87 -7.84 -23.72 -7.34
N PRO A 88 -9.01 -24.05 -6.78
CA PRO A 88 -9.11 -24.49 -5.37
C PRO A 88 -8.28 -25.75 -5.07
N ASP A 89 -8.16 -26.67 -6.02
CA ASP A 89 -7.43 -27.93 -5.87
C ASP A 89 -5.90 -27.75 -5.96
N GLU A 90 -5.43 -26.56 -6.34
CA GLU A 90 -4.01 -26.16 -6.44
C GLU A 90 -3.67 -25.05 -5.46
N ASP A 91 -4.09 -25.19 -4.21
CA ASP A 91 -3.87 -24.20 -3.13
C ASP A 91 -4.36 -22.79 -3.50
N PHE A 92 -5.50 -22.71 -4.19
CA PHE A 92 -6.09 -21.46 -4.70
C PHE A 92 -5.16 -20.67 -5.63
N GLU A 93 -4.28 -21.31 -6.36
CA GLU A 93 -3.43 -20.65 -7.33
C GLU A 93 -4.23 -19.81 -8.31
N MET A 94 -3.77 -18.58 -8.58
CA MET A 94 -4.49 -17.59 -9.38
C MET A 94 -3.75 -17.26 -10.66
N SER A 95 -4.47 -17.27 -11.77
CA SER A 95 -3.97 -16.84 -13.09
C SER A 95 -4.23 -15.35 -13.29
N TRP A 96 -3.17 -14.57 -13.42
CA TRP A 96 -3.26 -13.12 -13.55
C TRP A 96 -2.99 -12.67 -14.99
N GLU A 97 -3.83 -11.76 -15.50
CA GLU A 97 -3.63 -11.14 -16.80
C GLU A 97 -3.52 -9.61 -16.66
N VAL A 98 -2.63 -9.03 -17.49
CA VAL A 98 -2.50 -7.57 -17.63
C VAL A 98 -3.44 -7.14 -18.74
N ASP A 99 -4.39 -6.27 -18.43
CA ASP A 99 -5.28 -5.72 -19.47
C ASP A 99 -4.54 -4.78 -20.42
N SER A 100 -5.13 -4.55 -21.61
CA SER A 100 -4.51 -3.73 -22.66
C SER A 100 -4.29 -2.27 -22.24
N ALA A 101 -5.18 -1.72 -21.41
CA ALA A 101 -5.06 -0.36 -20.91
C ALA A 101 -3.94 -0.23 -19.87
N SER A 102 -3.76 -1.22 -19.03
CA SER A 102 -2.68 -1.30 -18.02
C SER A 102 -1.33 -1.63 -18.65
N ALA A 103 -1.29 -2.34 -19.79
CA ALA A 103 -0.05 -2.72 -20.46
C ALA A 103 0.82 -1.51 -20.85
N LYS A 104 0.19 -0.42 -21.36
CA LYS A 104 0.90 0.82 -21.69
C LYS A 104 1.49 1.46 -20.44
N ARG A 105 0.71 1.56 -19.36
CA ARG A 105 1.14 2.18 -18.09
C ARG A 105 2.29 1.40 -17.45
N ILE A 106 2.20 0.07 -17.45
CA ILE A 106 3.29 -0.79 -17.00
C ILE A 106 4.54 -0.60 -17.85
N LYS A 107 4.40 -0.41 -19.17
CA LYS A 107 5.53 -0.12 -20.03
C LYS A 107 6.19 1.21 -19.65
N ASP A 108 5.40 2.28 -19.47
CA ASP A 108 5.91 3.58 -19.07
C ASP A 108 6.63 3.52 -17.71
N ILE A 109 6.06 2.80 -16.73
CA ILE A 109 6.70 2.56 -15.42
C ILE A 109 8.00 1.75 -15.60
N ALA A 110 7.98 0.68 -16.38
CA ALA A 110 9.14 -0.17 -16.61
C ALA A 110 10.29 0.60 -17.30
N ASP A 111 9.97 1.45 -18.27
CA ASP A 111 10.96 2.26 -18.99
C ASP A 111 11.56 3.34 -18.06
N ALA A 112 10.75 3.96 -17.20
CA ALA A 112 11.25 4.87 -16.16
C ALA A 112 12.13 4.15 -15.14
N VAL A 113 11.74 2.95 -14.67
CA VAL A 113 12.52 2.17 -13.71
C VAL A 113 13.86 1.73 -14.29
N LYS A 114 13.95 1.40 -15.59
CA LYS A 114 15.23 1.06 -16.22
C LYS A 114 16.28 2.16 -16.07
N SER A 115 15.86 3.42 -16.19
CA SER A 115 16.73 4.59 -16.12
C SER A 115 16.88 5.16 -14.70
N SER A 116 16.21 4.61 -13.70
CA SER A 116 16.23 5.07 -12.30
C SER A 116 17.24 4.32 -11.45
N ASP A 117 17.53 4.85 -10.27
CA ASP A 117 18.40 4.22 -9.27
C ASP A 117 17.59 3.36 -8.27
N GLY A 118 16.26 3.55 -8.16
CA GLY A 118 15.40 2.78 -7.27
C GLY A 118 13.91 2.93 -7.59
N LEU A 119 13.10 2.05 -6.99
CA LEU A 119 11.65 2.03 -7.09
C LEU A 119 11.02 2.24 -5.72
N ILE A 120 10.09 3.17 -5.63
CA ILE A 120 9.31 3.44 -4.43
C ILE A 120 7.83 3.20 -4.75
N LEU A 121 7.20 2.32 -3.99
CA LEU A 121 5.79 2.00 -4.10
C LEU A 121 5.02 2.79 -3.03
N ALA A 122 4.25 3.78 -3.44
CA ALA A 122 3.60 4.77 -2.58
C ALA A 122 2.07 4.81 -2.78
N THR A 123 1.47 3.63 -2.88
CA THR A 123 0.01 3.43 -2.93
C THR A 123 -0.62 3.51 -1.54
N ASP A 124 -1.94 3.52 -1.44
CA ASP A 124 -2.66 3.66 -0.18
C ASP A 124 -2.25 2.62 0.89
N PRO A 125 -2.42 2.92 2.19
CA PRO A 125 -1.99 2.06 3.29
C PRO A 125 -2.91 0.86 3.54
N ASP A 126 -3.97 0.69 2.75
CA ASP A 126 -4.91 -0.40 2.87
C ASP A 126 -4.48 -1.65 2.06
N ARG A 127 -5.24 -2.74 2.19
CA ARG A 127 -4.97 -3.99 1.47
C ARG A 127 -5.04 -3.86 -0.04
N GLU A 128 -5.88 -2.95 -0.56
CA GLU A 128 -5.99 -2.69 -2.01
C GLU A 128 -4.71 -2.03 -2.53
N GLY A 129 -4.23 -0.99 -1.82
CA GLY A 129 -2.97 -0.32 -2.15
C GLY A 129 -1.76 -1.24 -2.00
N GLU A 130 -1.75 -2.12 -0.99
CA GLU A 130 -0.67 -3.10 -0.81
C GLU A 130 -0.65 -4.11 -1.96
N ALA A 131 -1.82 -4.58 -2.40
CA ALA A 131 -1.94 -5.47 -3.54
C ALA A 131 -1.53 -4.79 -4.86
N ILE A 132 -1.87 -3.52 -5.07
CA ILE A 132 -1.41 -2.75 -6.25
C ILE A 132 0.13 -2.71 -6.26
N SER A 133 0.75 -2.36 -5.14
CA SER A 133 2.22 -2.35 -4.98
C SER A 133 2.83 -3.71 -5.31
N TRP A 134 2.27 -4.79 -4.77
CA TRP A 134 2.73 -6.16 -5.01
C TRP A 134 2.57 -6.56 -6.48
N HIS A 135 1.43 -6.26 -7.11
CA HIS A 135 1.21 -6.55 -8.52
C HIS A 135 2.18 -5.79 -9.43
N VAL A 136 2.42 -4.50 -9.17
CA VAL A 136 3.42 -3.71 -9.92
C VAL A 136 4.79 -4.34 -9.78
N LEU A 137 5.22 -4.66 -8.55
CA LEU A 137 6.52 -5.27 -8.29
C LEU A 137 6.70 -6.61 -9.00
N ASP A 138 5.70 -7.50 -8.92
CA ASP A 138 5.76 -8.83 -9.56
C ASP A 138 5.85 -8.72 -11.10
N VAL A 139 5.08 -7.82 -11.71
CA VAL A 139 5.16 -7.59 -13.16
C VAL A 139 6.52 -7.03 -13.58
N LEU A 140 7.09 -6.10 -12.81
CA LEU A 140 8.42 -5.54 -13.09
C LEU A 140 9.54 -6.58 -12.90
N LYS A 141 9.42 -7.47 -11.89
CA LYS A 141 10.31 -8.61 -11.69
C LYS A 141 10.28 -9.57 -12.89
N LYS A 142 9.07 -9.95 -13.34
CA LYS A 142 8.88 -10.81 -14.52
C LYS A 142 9.45 -10.19 -15.80
N LYS A 143 9.40 -8.87 -15.93
CA LYS A 143 10.03 -8.11 -17.04
C LYS A 143 11.56 -7.95 -16.89
N LYS A 144 12.13 -8.35 -15.76
CA LYS A 144 13.59 -8.26 -15.45
C LYS A 144 14.14 -6.83 -15.57
N VAL A 145 13.34 -5.80 -15.24
CA VAL A 145 13.73 -4.38 -15.35
C VAL A 145 14.32 -3.82 -14.06
N LEU A 146 14.16 -4.51 -12.94
CA LEU A 146 14.61 -4.03 -11.63
C LEU A 146 16.13 -4.22 -11.43
N GLY A 147 16.72 -5.34 -11.89
CA GLY A 147 18.09 -5.68 -11.54
C GLY A 147 18.28 -5.73 -10.01
N ASP A 148 19.37 -5.13 -9.54
CA ASP A 148 19.71 -5.02 -8.10
C ASP A 148 19.21 -3.71 -7.46
N LYS A 149 18.29 -3.00 -8.12
CA LYS A 149 17.78 -1.72 -7.63
C LYS A 149 16.97 -1.90 -6.36
N PRO A 150 17.14 -1.00 -5.37
CA PRO A 150 16.34 -1.03 -4.15
C PRO A 150 14.86 -0.79 -4.48
N VAL A 151 14.01 -1.59 -3.83
CA VAL A 151 12.56 -1.44 -3.88
C VAL A 151 12.07 -1.14 -2.48
N GLN A 152 11.34 -0.06 -2.30
CA GLN A 152 10.84 0.39 -1.02
C GLN A 152 9.33 0.61 -1.08
N ARG A 153 8.65 0.31 0.00
CA ARG A 153 7.24 0.63 0.21
C ARG A 153 7.13 1.85 1.14
N VAL A 154 6.36 2.84 0.73
CA VAL A 154 6.09 4.05 1.52
C VAL A 154 4.59 4.21 1.68
N VAL A 155 4.14 4.49 2.90
CA VAL A 155 2.71 4.68 3.22
C VAL A 155 2.50 6.01 3.95
N PHE A 156 1.42 6.70 3.60
CA PHE A 156 1.00 7.94 4.26
C PHE A 156 -0.54 7.99 4.31
N ASN A 157 -1.07 8.52 5.40
CA ASN A 157 -2.51 8.61 5.62
C ASN A 157 -3.11 9.94 5.10
N ALA A 158 -2.27 10.89 4.72
CA ALA A 158 -2.69 12.20 4.18
C ALA A 158 -1.74 12.67 3.09
N ILE A 159 -2.27 13.31 2.05
CA ILE A 159 -1.49 13.86 0.93
C ILE A 159 -1.08 15.31 1.25
N THR A 160 -0.46 15.51 2.41
CA THR A 160 0.20 16.77 2.79
C THR A 160 1.69 16.67 2.54
N LYS A 161 2.36 17.82 2.32
CA LYS A 161 3.81 17.84 2.08
C LYS A 161 4.59 17.22 3.23
N SER A 162 4.24 17.54 4.47
CA SER A 162 4.88 16.98 5.67
C SER A 162 4.71 15.46 5.74
N ALA A 163 3.48 14.96 5.63
CA ALA A 163 3.19 13.53 5.72
C ALA A 163 3.93 12.73 4.63
N VAL A 164 3.96 13.22 3.39
CA VAL A 164 4.69 12.56 2.30
C VAL A 164 6.20 12.56 2.56
N LEU A 165 6.79 13.69 2.96
CA LEU A 165 8.23 13.76 3.23
C LEU A 165 8.64 12.92 4.45
N ASP A 166 7.81 12.85 5.48
CA ASP A 166 8.06 12.00 6.65
C ASP A 166 7.96 10.52 6.31
N ALA A 167 6.97 10.14 5.50
CA ALA A 167 6.84 8.78 5.01
C ALA A 167 8.03 8.34 4.14
N MET A 168 8.56 9.22 3.30
CA MET A 168 9.76 8.96 2.47
C MET A 168 11.03 8.72 3.30
N ARG A 169 11.08 9.20 4.55
CA ARG A 169 12.18 8.95 5.49
C ARG A 169 12.05 7.61 6.22
N ASN A 170 10.84 7.03 6.24
CA ASN A 170 10.51 5.81 6.95
C ASN A 170 9.92 4.75 6.02
N PRO A 171 10.70 4.28 5.01
CA PRO A 171 10.25 3.22 4.12
C PRO A 171 10.15 1.88 4.86
N ARG A 172 9.31 0.99 4.35
CA ARG A 172 9.17 -0.39 4.81
C ARG A 172 9.16 -1.37 3.65
N ASP A 173 9.04 -2.64 3.94
CA ASP A 173 8.74 -3.67 2.94
C ASP A 173 7.23 -3.77 2.67
N ILE A 174 6.87 -4.49 1.60
CA ILE A 174 5.47 -4.84 1.31
C ILE A 174 4.97 -5.77 2.43
N ASP A 175 3.80 -5.46 2.96
CA ASP A 175 3.11 -6.28 3.96
C ASP A 175 2.40 -7.45 3.26
N ILE A 176 3.02 -8.62 3.32
CA ILE A 176 2.50 -9.83 2.67
C ILE A 176 1.17 -10.27 3.30
N ALA A 177 0.95 -10.05 4.60
CA ALA A 177 -0.32 -10.40 5.23
C ALA A 177 -1.49 -9.59 4.68
N LEU A 178 -1.29 -8.30 4.36
CA LEU A 178 -2.29 -7.49 3.68
C LEU A 178 -2.50 -7.93 2.23
N VAL A 179 -1.43 -8.33 1.53
CA VAL A 179 -1.53 -8.90 0.17
C VAL A 179 -2.35 -10.18 0.20
N ASP A 180 -2.05 -11.10 1.12
CA ASP A 180 -2.78 -12.38 1.26
C ASP A 180 -4.26 -12.15 1.58
N ALA A 181 -4.57 -11.19 2.45
CA ALA A 181 -5.94 -10.79 2.75
C ALA A 181 -6.70 -10.27 1.52
N TYR A 182 -6.02 -9.51 0.65
CA TYR A 182 -6.58 -9.09 -0.64
C TYR A 182 -6.79 -10.29 -1.57
N LEU A 183 -5.78 -11.16 -1.73
CA LEU A 183 -5.84 -12.33 -2.60
C LEU A 183 -6.97 -13.27 -2.20
N ALA A 184 -7.08 -13.58 -0.89
CA ALA A 184 -8.16 -14.41 -0.36
C ALA A 184 -9.55 -13.82 -0.66
N ARG A 185 -9.72 -12.51 -0.47
CA ARG A 185 -10.98 -11.84 -0.83
C ARG A 185 -11.25 -11.91 -2.34
N ARG A 186 -10.23 -11.65 -3.17
CA ARG A 186 -10.37 -11.67 -4.63
C ARG A 186 -10.74 -13.05 -5.14
N ALA A 187 -10.10 -14.11 -4.61
CA ALA A 187 -10.43 -15.50 -4.91
C ALA A 187 -11.87 -15.84 -4.51
N LEU A 188 -12.26 -15.45 -3.29
CA LEU A 188 -13.61 -15.71 -2.79
C LEU A 188 -14.68 -15.01 -3.63
N ASP A 189 -14.50 -13.73 -3.97
CA ASP A 189 -15.46 -12.99 -4.81
C ASP A 189 -15.57 -13.61 -6.21
N TYR A 190 -14.43 -14.07 -6.77
CA TYR A 190 -14.40 -14.78 -8.06
C TYR A 190 -15.16 -16.09 -8.00
N LEU A 191 -14.84 -16.98 -7.07
CA LEU A 191 -15.46 -18.30 -6.94
C LEU A 191 -16.96 -18.22 -6.65
N VAL A 192 -17.36 -17.31 -5.74
CA VAL A 192 -18.79 -17.09 -5.45
C VAL A 192 -19.52 -16.59 -6.69
N GLY A 193 -18.96 -15.64 -7.42
CA GLY A 193 -19.55 -15.10 -8.65
C GLY A 193 -19.76 -16.17 -9.71
N PHE A 194 -18.73 -16.99 -9.99
CA PHE A 194 -18.80 -18.06 -10.99
C PHE A 194 -19.73 -19.21 -10.60
N ASN A 195 -19.83 -19.55 -9.32
CA ASN A 195 -20.70 -20.62 -8.85
C ASN A 195 -22.17 -20.19 -8.71
N LEU A 196 -22.44 -18.98 -8.21
CA LEU A 196 -23.81 -18.53 -7.95
C LEU A 196 -24.50 -17.95 -9.18
N SER A 197 -23.80 -17.28 -10.09
CA SER A 197 -24.42 -16.66 -11.26
C SER A 197 -25.15 -17.67 -12.15
N PRO A 198 -24.64 -18.89 -12.47
CA PRO A 198 -25.35 -19.89 -13.22
C PRO A 198 -26.60 -20.38 -12.51
N VAL A 199 -26.60 -20.46 -11.18
CA VAL A 199 -27.81 -20.85 -10.41
C VAL A 199 -28.86 -19.75 -10.55
N LEU A 200 -28.46 -18.50 -10.46
CA LEU A 200 -29.35 -17.35 -10.60
C LEU A 200 -30.00 -17.31 -12.00
N TRP A 201 -29.22 -17.53 -13.06
CA TRP A 201 -29.73 -17.54 -14.44
C TRP A 201 -30.82 -18.60 -14.68
N ARG A 202 -30.66 -19.78 -14.02
CA ARG A 202 -31.64 -20.85 -14.12
C ARG A 202 -32.93 -20.59 -13.33
N LYS A 203 -32.85 -19.77 -12.27
CA LYS A 203 -33.97 -19.52 -11.37
C LYS A 203 -34.73 -18.24 -11.65
N LEU A 204 -34.03 -17.20 -12.16
CA LEU A 204 -34.55 -15.85 -12.38
C LEU A 204 -34.22 -15.39 -13.81
N PRO A 205 -35.17 -15.49 -14.75
CA PRO A 205 -34.99 -15.01 -16.12
C PRO A 205 -34.65 -13.51 -16.12
N GLY A 206 -33.61 -13.11 -16.87
CA GLY A 206 -33.13 -11.72 -16.95
C GLY A 206 -32.12 -11.28 -15.88
N ALA A 207 -31.87 -12.13 -14.88
CA ALA A 207 -30.80 -11.88 -13.92
C ALA A 207 -29.41 -11.96 -14.61
N ARG A 208 -28.48 -11.08 -14.23
CA ARG A 208 -27.15 -10.99 -14.88
C ARG A 208 -26.06 -11.67 -14.09
N SER A 209 -25.95 -11.39 -12.80
CA SER A 209 -24.89 -11.95 -11.94
C SER A 209 -25.30 -11.95 -10.48
N ALA A 210 -24.68 -12.84 -9.71
CA ALA A 210 -24.75 -12.89 -8.26
C ALA A 210 -23.34 -12.71 -7.68
N GLY A 211 -23.25 -12.19 -6.45
CA GLY A 211 -21.98 -12.00 -5.76
C GLY A 211 -22.18 -11.50 -4.33
N ARG A 212 -21.16 -11.64 -3.51
CA ARG A 212 -21.21 -11.32 -2.07
C ARG A 212 -21.62 -9.88 -1.79
N VAL A 213 -21.01 -8.92 -2.49
CA VAL A 213 -21.30 -7.50 -2.27
C VAL A 213 -22.64 -7.10 -2.84
N GLN A 214 -22.91 -7.42 -4.10
CA GLN A 214 -24.16 -7.02 -4.77
C GLN A 214 -25.40 -7.65 -4.16
N SER A 215 -25.35 -8.91 -3.70
CA SER A 215 -26.48 -9.58 -3.06
C SER A 215 -26.82 -8.95 -1.70
N VAL A 216 -25.81 -8.60 -0.90
CA VAL A 216 -26.02 -7.90 0.38
C VAL A 216 -26.54 -6.49 0.15
N SER A 217 -25.96 -5.76 -0.82
CA SER A 217 -26.41 -4.40 -1.15
C SER A 217 -27.87 -4.38 -1.59
N LEU A 218 -28.26 -5.32 -2.46
CA LEU A 218 -29.65 -5.47 -2.89
C LEU A 218 -30.57 -5.78 -1.70
N ARG A 219 -30.16 -6.66 -0.80
CA ARG A 219 -30.93 -6.98 0.41
C ARG A 219 -31.16 -5.75 1.27
N LEU A 220 -30.14 -4.93 1.53
CA LEU A 220 -30.26 -3.72 2.33
C LEU A 220 -31.22 -2.71 1.68
N VAL A 221 -31.17 -2.56 0.35
CA VAL A 221 -32.11 -1.70 -0.38
C VAL A 221 -33.55 -2.21 -0.25
N CYS A 222 -33.79 -3.52 -0.45
CA CYS A 222 -35.14 -4.10 -0.32
C CYS A 222 -35.67 -4.02 1.12
N ASP A 223 -34.83 -4.24 2.12
CA ASP A 223 -35.23 -4.11 3.53
C ASP A 223 -35.63 -2.65 3.82
N ARG A 224 -34.88 -1.67 3.30
CA ARG A 224 -35.19 -0.24 3.46
C ARG A 224 -36.48 0.16 2.74
N GLU A 225 -36.71 -0.31 1.51
CA GLU A 225 -37.98 -0.09 0.80
C GLU A 225 -39.15 -0.66 1.59
N SER A 226 -39.04 -1.86 2.14
CA SER A 226 -40.07 -2.45 2.98
C SER A 226 -40.37 -1.65 4.26
N GLU A 227 -39.37 -0.98 4.84
CA GLU A 227 -39.57 -0.05 5.95
C GLU A 227 -40.31 1.21 5.50
N ILE A 228 -39.97 1.76 4.33
CA ILE A 228 -40.62 2.95 3.76
C ILE A 228 -42.08 2.64 3.44
N GLU A 229 -42.41 1.50 2.83
CA GLU A 229 -43.77 1.07 2.51
C GLU A 229 -44.65 0.92 3.77
N ARG A 230 -44.08 0.53 4.91
CA ARG A 230 -44.79 0.35 6.18
C ARG A 230 -44.79 1.61 7.04
N PHE A 231 -44.09 2.64 6.65
CA PHE A 231 -44.00 3.88 7.43
C PHE A 231 -45.32 4.63 7.44
N VAL A 232 -45.85 4.86 8.63
CA VAL A 232 -47.03 5.72 8.86
C VAL A 232 -46.54 7.02 9.45
N SER A 233 -46.82 8.13 8.76
CA SER A 233 -46.48 9.46 9.27
C SER A 233 -47.38 9.78 10.44
N GLU A 234 -46.83 10.06 11.61
CA GLU A 234 -47.53 10.55 12.78
C GLU A 234 -47.25 12.04 12.94
N GLU A 235 -48.27 12.84 13.14
CA GLU A 235 -48.19 14.28 13.41
C GLU A 235 -47.99 14.49 14.92
N TYR A 236 -47.03 15.33 15.32
CA TYR A 236 -46.73 15.63 16.72
C TYR A 236 -47.59 16.76 17.26
#